data_3398ab47d7035873a66dc90db39eadb9
#
_entry.id   3398ab47d7035873a66dc90db39eadb9
#
_cell.length_a   1.000
_cell.length_b   1.000
_cell.length_c   1.000
_cell.angle_alpha   90.00
_cell.angle_beta   90.00
_cell.angle_gamma   90.00
#
_symmetry.space_group_name_H-M   'P 1'
#
loop_
_entity.id
_entity.type
_entity.pdbx_description
1 polymer ?
#
loop_
_entity_poly.entity_id
_entity_poly.type
_entity_poly.pdbx_seq_one_letter_code
_entity_poly.pdbx_strand_id
1 'polypeptide(L)'
;MRYLTYEEQHKIEEQINNQEGRNYPCSNQIVTRGFFSTREKWNDFCKANRYKIKYFCKDWIKFEDGIRWNYFSIENPYTCRGYRFYELKVDAMINADMFFNDIYPHCSLYCHKIEFI
;
A
#
# COMPACT_ATOMS: atom_id res chain seq x y z
N MET A 1 -9.84 18.75 8.94
CA MET A 1 -9.29 17.52 8.34
C MET A 1 -9.50 16.34 9.28
N ARG A 2 -10.06 15.26 8.79
CA ARG A 2 -10.32 14.06 9.59
C ARG A 2 -9.29 12.97 9.27
N TYR A 3 -8.71 12.38 10.30
CA TYR A 3 -7.88 11.20 10.18
C TYR A 3 -8.70 9.96 10.50
N LEU A 4 -8.28 8.81 10.03
CA LEU A 4 -8.89 7.55 10.41
C LEU A 4 -8.66 7.31 11.91
N THR A 5 -9.72 6.91 12.61
CA THR A 5 -9.59 6.51 14.00
C THR A 5 -8.87 5.16 14.10
N TYR A 6 -8.34 4.84 15.27
CA TYR A 6 -7.73 3.53 15.51
C TYR A 6 -8.72 2.39 15.23
N GLU A 7 -9.97 2.56 15.64
CA GLU A 7 -11.02 1.56 15.40
C GLU A 7 -11.30 1.36 13.89
N GLU A 8 -11.35 2.46 13.14
CA GLU A 8 -11.54 2.38 11.69
C GLU A 8 -10.38 1.65 11.01
N GLN A 9 -9.16 1.97 11.39
CA GLN A 9 -7.96 1.31 10.89
C GLN A 9 -8.01 -0.19 11.16
N HIS A 10 -8.35 -0.55 12.40
CA HIS A 10 -8.42 -1.95 12.81
C HIS A 10 -9.48 -2.73 12.06
N LYS A 11 -10.66 -2.14 11.86
CA LYS A 11 -11.74 -2.76 11.07
C LYS A 11 -11.34 -2.98 9.62
N ILE A 12 -10.67 -2.00 9.03
CA ILE A 12 -10.20 -2.10 7.65
C ILE A 12 -9.17 -3.22 7.53
N GLU A 13 -8.22 -3.28 8.46
CA GLU A 13 -7.21 -4.34 8.48
C GLU A 13 -7.86 -5.72 8.61
N GLU A 14 -8.79 -5.90 9.53
CA GLU A 14 -9.49 -7.17 9.71
C GLU A 14 -10.26 -7.57 8.45
N GLN A 15 -10.99 -6.62 7.87
CA GLN A 15 -11.81 -6.89 6.69
C GLN A 15 -10.97 -7.36 5.52
N ILE A 16 -9.84 -6.69 5.27
CA ILE A 16 -8.99 -6.99 4.13
C ILE A 16 -8.12 -8.22 4.38
N ASN A 17 -7.48 -8.29 5.55
CA ASN A 17 -6.52 -9.35 5.85
C ASN A 17 -7.16 -10.72 6.05
N ASN A 18 -8.42 -10.75 6.45
CA ASN A 18 -9.15 -12.00 6.72
C ASN A 18 -10.11 -12.41 5.61
N GLN A 19 -10.09 -11.73 4.47
CA GLN A 19 -10.93 -12.13 3.35
C GLN A 19 -10.41 -13.38 2.68
N GLU A 20 -11.22 -14.44 2.75
CA GLU A 20 -10.94 -15.69 2.05
C GLU A 20 -11.58 -15.68 0.66
N GLY A 21 -11.02 -16.46 -0.26
CA GLY A 21 -11.65 -16.71 -1.55
C GLY A 21 -11.53 -15.62 -2.59
N ARG A 22 -10.66 -14.66 -2.40
CA ARG A 22 -10.41 -13.66 -3.44
C ARG A 22 -9.70 -14.28 -4.62
N ASN A 23 -10.30 -14.12 -5.80
CA ASN A 23 -9.68 -14.55 -7.04
C ASN A 23 -8.75 -13.46 -7.56
N TYR A 24 -7.47 -13.78 -7.67
CA TYR A 24 -6.51 -12.88 -8.29
C TYR A 24 -6.48 -13.12 -9.79
N PRO A 25 -6.50 -12.01 -10.56
CA PRO A 25 -6.60 -12.17 -12.01
C PRO A 25 -5.37 -12.83 -12.64
N CYS A 26 -4.16 -12.64 -12.13
CA CYS A 26 -2.99 -13.37 -12.58
C CYS A 26 -1.82 -13.19 -11.63
N SER A 27 -0.87 -14.12 -11.68
CA SER A 27 0.30 -14.13 -10.80
C SER A 27 1.18 -12.87 -10.92
N ASN A 28 1.23 -12.25 -12.09
CA ASN A 28 2.05 -11.06 -12.31
C ASN A 28 1.56 -9.84 -11.53
N GLN A 29 0.28 -9.82 -11.18
CA GLN A 29 -0.31 -8.70 -10.46
C GLN A 29 -0.09 -8.77 -8.95
N ILE A 30 0.21 -9.96 -8.43
CA ILE A 30 0.41 -10.13 -6.99
C ILE A 30 1.75 -9.61 -6.49
N VAL A 31 2.66 -9.24 -7.39
CA VAL A 31 3.97 -8.71 -6.98
C VAL A 31 3.96 -7.21 -6.70
N THR A 32 2.88 -6.51 -7.09
CA THR A 32 2.80 -5.06 -6.92
C THR A 32 2.32 -4.69 -5.53
N ARG A 33 3.06 -3.81 -4.87
CA ARG A 33 2.79 -3.31 -3.52
C ARG A 33 2.75 -1.78 -3.55
N GLY A 34 1.96 -1.19 -2.65
CA GLY A 34 1.85 0.26 -2.53
C GLY A 34 2.25 0.75 -1.15
N PHE A 35 3.05 1.80 -1.10
CA PHE A 35 3.49 2.45 0.12
C PHE A 35 3.00 3.89 0.10
N PHE A 36 1.97 4.18 0.90
CA PHE A 36 1.31 5.48 0.95
C PHE A 36 1.70 6.18 2.25
N SER A 37 2.66 7.09 2.16
CA SER A 37 3.17 7.76 3.34
C SER A 37 3.95 9.02 2.97
N THR A 38 4.80 9.48 3.89
CA THR A 38 5.73 10.58 3.66
C THR A 38 7.00 10.06 3.01
N ARG A 39 7.74 10.96 2.36
CA ARG A 39 9.04 10.63 1.78
C ARG A 39 10.02 10.12 2.84
N GLU A 40 9.96 10.66 4.04
CA GLU A 40 10.82 10.25 5.13
C GLU A 40 10.59 8.78 5.50
N LYS A 41 9.33 8.39 5.70
CA LYS A 41 9.00 6.99 6.02
C LYS A 41 9.34 6.05 4.86
N TRP A 42 9.15 6.50 3.62
CA TRP A 42 9.56 5.73 2.44
C TRP A 42 11.07 5.48 2.43
N ASN A 43 11.85 6.51 2.70
CA ASN A 43 13.30 6.38 2.75
C ASN A 43 13.73 5.42 3.86
N ASP A 44 13.09 5.48 5.02
CA ASP A 44 13.35 4.56 6.13
C ASP A 44 13.00 3.12 5.76
N PHE A 45 11.89 2.92 5.07
CA PHE A 45 11.49 1.61 4.56
C PHE A 45 12.53 1.05 3.57
N CYS A 46 13.01 1.88 2.66
CA CYS A 46 14.04 1.48 1.71
C CYS A 46 15.34 1.08 2.42
N LYS A 47 15.76 1.87 3.42
CA LYS A 47 16.95 1.56 4.22
C LYS A 47 16.80 0.23 4.97
N ALA A 48 15.65 0.01 5.59
CA ALA A 48 15.36 -1.21 6.35
C ALA A 48 15.38 -2.46 5.47
N ASN A 49 15.05 -2.32 4.19
CA ASN A 49 14.99 -3.42 3.24
C ASN A 49 16.15 -3.44 2.24
N ARG A 50 17.18 -2.67 2.49
CA ARG A 50 18.30 -2.48 1.58
C ARG A 50 18.92 -3.78 1.06
N TYR A 51 19.01 -4.77 1.92
CA TYR A 51 19.63 -6.07 1.58
C TYR A 51 18.79 -6.90 0.59
N LYS A 52 17.51 -6.57 0.40
CA LYS A 52 16.61 -7.26 -0.52
C LYS A 52 16.51 -6.57 -1.88
N ILE A 53 16.93 -5.32 -1.98
CA ILE A 53 16.67 -4.49 -3.15
C ILE A 53 17.59 -4.87 -4.30
N LYS A 54 16.99 -5.22 -5.44
CA LYS A 54 17.71 -5.46 -6.70
C LYS A 54 17.77 -4.21 -7.56
N TYR A 55 16.66 -3.49 -7.68
CA TYR A 55 16.57 -2.23 -8.41
C TYR A 55 16.04 -1.14 -7.51
N PHE A 56 16.66 0.03 -7.57
CA PHE A 56 16.27 1.18 -6.77
C PHE A 56 16.00 2.38 -7.67
N CYS A 57 14.80 2.96 -7.51
CA CYS A 57 14.43 4.23 -8.12
C CYS A 57 13.81 5.13 -7.06
N LYS A 58 13.68 6.40 -7.37
CA LYS A 58 13.17 7.39 -6.42
C LYS A 58 11.81 7.00 -5.85
N ASP A 59 10.90 6.53 -6.69
CA ASP A 59 9.51 6.26 -6.32
C ASP A 59 9.13 4.80 -6.34
N TRP A 60 10.09 3.90 -6.55
CA TRP A 60 9.85 2.49 -6.47
C TRP A 60 11.13 1.70 -6.23
N ILE A 61 10.96 0.54 -5.64
CA ILE A 61 12.05 -0.43 -5.47
C ILE A 61 11.56 -1.80 -5.92
N LYS A 62 12.48 -2.63 -6.39
CA LYS A 62 12.18 -4.01 -6.74
C LYS A 62 13.13 -4.92 -5.98
N PHE A 63 12.55 -5.90 -5.30
CA PHE A 63 13.31 -6.89 -4.55
C PHE A 63 13.85 -8.01 -5.45
N GLU A 64 14.78 -8.79 -4.92
CA GLU A 64 15.36 -9.95 -5.62
C GLU A 64 14.31 -10.98 -6.03
N ASP A 65 13.24 -11.14 -5.25
CA ASP A 65 12.15 -12.08 -5.53
C ASP A 65 11.13 -11.55 -6.54
N GLY A 66 11.33 -10.35 -7.05
CA GLY A 66 10.43 -9.72 -8.03
C GLY A 66 9.33 -8.86 -7.44
N ILE A 67 9.18 -8.82 -6.12
CA ILE A 67 8.20 -7.94 -5.46
C ILE A 67 8.61 -6.48 -5.67
N ARG A 68 7.65 -5.66 -6.10
CA ARG A 68 7.87 -4.25 -6.36
C ARG A 68 7.01 -3.38 -5.44
N TRP A 69 7.66 -2.52 -4.67
CA TRP A 69 7.02 -1.49 -3.86
C TRP A 69 7.04 -0.16 -4.59
N ASN A 70 5.90 0.50 -4.65
CA ASN A 70 5.73 1.80 -5.28
C ASN A 70 5.35 2.82 -4.23
N TYR A 71 6.04 3.95 -4.23
CA TYR A 71 5.78 5.04 -3.29
C TYR A 71 4.71 5.99 -3.83
N PHE A 72 3.78 6.36 -2.96
CA PHE A 72 2.77 7.38 -3.21
C PHE A 72 2.72 8.32 -2.01
N SER A 73 2.74 9.63 -2.28
CA SER A 73 2.60 10.61 -1.21
C SER A 73 1.19 10.59 -0.63
N ILE A 74 1.07 10.68 0.69
CA ILE A 74 -0.23 10.78 1.35
C ILE A 74 -0.96 12.07 1.00
N GLU A 75 -0.27 13.05 0.47
CA GLU A 75 -0.87 14.31 0.01
C GLU A 75 -1.52 14.17 -1.35
N ASN A 76 -1.08 13.20 -2.15
CA ASN A 76 -1.58 12.98 -3.50
C ASN A 76 -1.83 11.48 -3.77
N PRO A 77 -2.66 10.81 -2.95
CA PRO A 77 -2.87 9.35 -3.11
C PRO A 77 -3.58 8.99 -4.41
N TYR A 78 -4.26 9.93 -5.05
CA TYR A 78 -4.95 9.70 -6.32
C TYR A 78 -4.01 9.28 -7.46
N THR A 79 -2.70 9.47 -7.30
CA THR A 79 -1.72 9.05 -8.31
C THR A 79 -1.61 7.54 -8.43
N CYS A 80 -2.25 6.79 -7.53
CA CYS A 80 -2.29 5.34 -7.58
C CYS A 80 -3.31 4.79 -8.59
N ARG A 81 -4.06 5.63 -9.28
CA ARG A 81 -5.06 5.19 -10.26
C ARG A 81 -4.43 4.30 -11.31
N GLY A 82 -5.09 3.18 -11.60
CA GLY A 82 -4.61 2.19 -12.54
C GLY A 82 -3.73 1.09 -11.96
N TYR A 83 -3.27 1.26 -10.72
CA TYR A 83 -2.53 0.23 -10.02
C TYR A 83 -3.46 -0.77 -9.37
N ARG A 84 -2.99 -2.01 -9.26
CA ARG A 84 -3.65 -3.07 -8.49
C ARG A 84 -2.62 -3.61 -7.51
N PHE A 85 -2.93 -3.50 -6.21
CA PHE A 85 -1.98 -3.82 -5.17
C PHE A 85 -2.34 -5.13 -4.47
N TYR A 86 -1.36 -6.00 -4.34
CA TYR A 86 -1.49 -7.18 -3.48
C TYR A 86 -1.41 -6.79 -2.00
N GLU A 87 -0.52 -5.88 -1.67
CA GLU A 87 -0.29 -5.41 -0.31
C GLU A 87 -0.14 -3.90 -0.27
N LEU A 88 -0.65 -3.29 0.79
CA LEU A 88 -0.55 -1.86 1.02
C LEU A 88 0.01 -1.58 2.42
N LYS A 89 0.90 -0.61 2.48
CA LYS A 89 1.27 0.06 3.73
C LYS A 89 0.78 1.49 3.62
N VAL A 90 -0.06 1.91 4.55
CA VAL A 90 -0.71 3.22 4.51
C VAL A 90 -0.41 3.96 5.80
N ASP A 91 0.06 5.19 5.69
CA ASP A 91 0.33 6.03 6.84
C ASP A 91 -0.95 6.23 7.67
N ALA A 92 -0.86 5.98 8.97
CA ALA A 92 -2.00 6.14 9.89
C ALA A 92 -2.50 7.60 9.93
N MET A 93 -1.68 8.54 9.52
CA MET A 93 -2.02 9.97 9.49
C MET A 93 -2.60 10.43 8.15
N ILE A 94 -3.02 9.50 7.30
CA ILE A 94 -3.67 9.86 6.03
C ILE A 94 -5.03 10.51 6.29
N ASN A 95 -5.39 11.48 5.43
CA ASN A 95 -6.72 12.06 5.44
C ASN A 95 -7.75 10.97 5.14
N ALA A 96 -8.76 10.85 5.99
CA ALA A 96 -9.76 9.79 5.87
C ALA A 96 -10.54 9.84 4.56
N ASP A 97 -10.90 11.05 4.10
CA ASP A 97 -11.64 11.19 2.85
C ASP A 97 -10.79 10.77 1.66
N MET A 98 -9.52 11.14 1.65
CA MET A 98 -8.59 10.69 0.61
C MET A 98 -8.43 9.18 0.62
N PHE A 99 -8.33 8.58 1.80
CA PHE A 99 -8.22 7.14 1.91
C PHE A 99 -9.44 6.44 1.29
N PHE A 100 -10.65 6.84 1.70
CA PHE A 100 -11.88 6.21 1.22
C PHE A 100 -12.15 6.49 -0.26
N ASN A 101 -11.77 7.66 -0.77
CA ASN A 101 -12.02 8.01 -2.16
C ASN A 101 -10.98 7.46 -3.13
N ASP A 102 -9.70 7.44 -2.73
CA ASP A 102 -8.61 7.16 -3.64
C ASP A 102 -7.94 5.81 -3.43
N ILE A 103 -7.90 5.29 -2.21
CA ILE A 103 -7.18 4.05 -1.88
C ILE A 103 -8.14 2.88 -1.67
N TYR A 104 -9.15 3.05 -0.85
CA TYR A 104 -10.06 1.97 -0.45
C TYR A 104 -10.74 1.26 -1.63
N PRO A 105 -11.17 1.95 -2.70
CA PRO A 105 -11.76 1.26 -3.85
C PRO A 105 -10.81 0.24 -4.50
N HIS A 106 -9.50 0.49 -4.45
CA HIS A 106 -8.50 -0.45 -4.96
C HIS A 106 -8.29 -1.63 -4.00
N CYS A 107 -8.45 -1.40 -2.70
CA CYS A 107 -8.28 -2.45 -1.68
C CYS A 107 -9.40 -3.47 -1.70
N SER A 108 -10.63 -3.02 -1.95
CA SER A 108 -11.82 -3.86 -1.79
C SER A 108 -11.86 -5.04 -2.77
N LEU A 109 -11.16 -4.96 -3.90
CA LEU A 109 -11.22 -5.97 -4.95
C LEU A 109 -9.98 -6.86 -5.05
N TYR A 110 -8.80 -6.31 -4.83
CA TYR A 110 -7.55 -7.00 -5.18
C TYR A 110 -6.55 -7.14 -4.04
N CYS A 111 -6.67 -6.34 -2.99
CA CYS A 111 -5.68 -6.31 -1.92
C CYS A 111 -5.85 -7.49 -0.96
N HIS A 112 -4.75 -8.19 -0.67
CA HIS A 112 -4.73 -9.27 0.31
C HIS A 112 -4.32 -8.82 1.69
N LYS A 113 -3.57 -7.75 1.78
CA LYS A 113 -3.00 -7.31 3.05
C LYS A 113 -2.89 -5.79 3.07
N ILE A 114 -3.31 -5.19 4.17
CA ILE A 114 -3.10 -3.78 4.45
C ILE A 114 -2.55 -3.62 5.86
N GLU A 115 -1.63 -2.69 6.03
CA GLU A 115 -1.05 -2.34 7.31
C GLU A 115 -1.01 -0.82 7.42
N PHE A 116 -1.54 -0.29 8.51
CA PHE A 116 -1.37 1.14 8.83
C PHE A 116 -0.09 1.33 9.62
N ILE A 117 0.71 2.26 9.17
CA ILE A 117 2.06 2.48 9.74
C ILE A 117 2.20 3.85 10.39
#